data_daa8b26a2013674785bc24182a0db661
#
_entry.id   daa8b26a2013674785bc24182a0db661
#
_cell.length_a   1.000
_cell.length_b   1.000
_cell.length_c   1.000
_cell.angle_alpha   90.00
_cell.angle_beta   90.00
_cell.angle_gamma   90.00
#
_symmetry.space_group_name_H-M   'P 1'
#
loop_
_entity.id
_entity.type
_entity.pdbx_description
1 polymer ?
#
loop_
_entity_poly.entity_id
_entity_poly.type
_entity_poly.pdbx_seq_one_letter_code
_entity_poly.pdbx_strand_id
1 'polypeptide(L)'
;IQESSSTRGTSSHHQNPSAILCTPDCTETNGSCFGAAFLYSGSFQTKIEYDQMRQARMVMGLHPDLFRWELQPNATFDTPEVLFTYSDSGLETLSHRFQKTIREHVCRGKYQKIERPVLINNWEATYFDFNEEKILKIAEEAARLGVDMLVLDDGWFGKRDDDCSGLGDWFVNEQKLKGGLGTLVQKVKALGMRFGIWFEPEMVSEDSDLYRTHPEWAIQIPGRKPMRGRYQLLLDLSNPDVQDYLYERISDILNSADISYVKWDMNRSISDWYTALLPANRQGELPHRYV
;
A
#
# COMPACT_ATOMS: atom_id res chain seq x y z
N ILE A 1 -9.24 -17.74 23.18
CA ILE A 1 -8.86 -17.44 21.80
C ILE A 1 -8.65 -15.93 21.70
N GLN A 2 -7.54 -15.54 21.09
CA GLN A 2 -7.26 -14.17 20.65
C GLN A 2 -7.15 -14.17 19.13
N GLU A 3 -7.62 -13.12 18.48
CA GLU A 3 -7.61 -12.99 17.04
C GLU A 3 -7.21 -11.58 16.60
N SER A 4 -6.37 -11.51 15.58
CA SER A 4 -6.11 -10.32 14.79
C SER A 4 -6.39 -10.66 13.33
N SER A 5 -7.30 -9.92 12.68
CA SER A 5 -7.70 -10.22 11.31
C SER A 5 -8.09 -8.98 10.54
N SER A 6 -8.01 -9.05 9.22
CA SER A 6 -8.49 -8.02 8.30
C SER A 6 -9.28 -8.65 7.18
N THR A 7 -10.50 -8.16 6.96
CA THR A 7 -11.35 -8.48 5.80
C THR A 7 -11.43 -7.31 4.81
N ARG A 8 -10.54 -6.31 4.97
CA ARG A 8 -10.58 -5.03 4.23
C ARG A 8 -9.84 -5.05 2.90
N GLY A 9 -9.30 -6.21 2.50
CA GLY A 9 -8.44 -6.32 1.33
C GLY A 9 -6.99 -5.91 1.58
N THR A 10 -6.69 -5.35 2.75
CA THR A 10 -5.34 -4.95 3.16
C THR A 10 -5.04 -5.37 4.58
N SER A 11 -3.80 -5.75 4.83
CA SER A 11 -3.21 -5.69 6.17
C SER A 11 -2.76 -4.25 6.44
N SER A 12 -3.08 -3.69 7.58
CA SER A 12 -2.83 -2.28 7.87
C SER A 12 -2.43 -2.03 9.32
N HIS A 13 -2.15 -0.78 9.65
CA HIS A 13 -1.90 -0.34 11.02
C HIS A 13 -3.07 -0.60 11.98
N HIS A 14 -4.29 -0.80 11.49
CA HIS A 14 -5.44 -1.20 12.31
C HIS A 14 -5.35 -2.65 12.77
N GLN A 15 -4.83 -3.52 11.90
CA GLN A 15 -4.65 -4.95 12.16
C GLN A 15 -3.36 -5.39 11.46
N ASN A 16 -2.30 -5.56 12.25
CA ASN A 16 -1.01 -6.01 11.72
C ASN A 16 -1.01 -7.53 11.52
N PRO A 17 -0.44 -8.02 10.41
CA PRO A 17 -0.31 -9.44 10.14
C PRO A 17 0.88 -10.04 10.92
N SER A 18 0.94 -9.77 12.22
CA SER A 18 2.00 -10.26 13.09
C SER A 18 1.49 -10.53 14.50
N ALA A 19 2.12 -11.46 15.20
CA ALA A 19 1.79 -11.78 16.57
C ALA A 19 3.03 -12.24 17.33
N ILE A 20 3.02 -11.99 18.64
CA ILE A 20 4.08 -12.42 19.55
C ILE A 20 3.45 -13.20 20.71
N LEU A 21 4.00 -14.37 20.99
CA LEU A 21 3.72 -15.16 22.20
C LEU A 21 4.87 -15.01 23.16
N CYS A 22 4.57 -14.58 24.39
CA CYS A 22 5.58 -14.34 25.43
C CYS A 22 5.32 -15.19 26.65
N THR A 23 6.39 -15.53 27.36
CA THR A 23 6.28 -15.99 28.76
C THR A 23 5.81 -14.82 29.66
N PRO A 24 5.15 -15.12 30.81
CA PRO A 24 4.63 -14.06 31.69
C PRO A 24 5.68 -13.09 32.24
N ASP A 25 6.93 -13.53 32.29
CA ASP A 25 8.10 -12.77 32.78
C ASP A 25 8.84 -12.03 31.65
N CYS A 26 8.33 -12.07 30.44
CA CYS A 26 8.98 -11.45 29.29
C CYS A 26 8.92 -9.91 29.38
N THR A 27 10.11 -9.31 29.17
CA THR A 27 10.31 -7.86 29.08
C THR A 27 11.06 -7.52 27.81
N GLU A 28 11.50 -6.28 27.65
CA GLU A 28 12.35 -5.88 26.52
C GLU A 28 13.67 -6.67 26.48
N THR A 29 14.25 -6.96 27.64
CA THR A 29 15.61 -7.54 27.75
C THR A 29 15.68 -8.91 28.41
N ASN A 30 14.54 -9.50 28.80
CA ASN A 30 14.48 -10.79 29.50
C ASN A 30 13.26 -11.60 29.10
N GLY A 31 13.32 -12.92 29.30
CA GLY A 31 12.23 -13.86 29.06
C GLY A 31 12.18 -14.39 27.64
N SER A 32 11.34 -15.40 27.46
CA SER A 32 11.18 -16.09 26.18
C SER A 32 10.00 -15.54 25.38
N CYS A 33 10.21 -15.32 24.09
CA CYS A 33 9.16 -14.91 23.17
C CYS A 33 9.33 -15.52 21.79
N PHE A 34 8.18 -15.77 21.14
CA PHE A 34 8.05 -16.31 19.80
C PHE A 34 7.30 -15.31 18.94
N GLY A 35 7.87 -14.90 17.83
CA GLY A 35 7.25 -13.96 16.90
C GLY A 35 6.93 -14.62 15.57
N ALA A 36 5.79 -14.27 15.01
CA ALA A 36 5.40 -14.62 13.65
C ALA A 36 4.94 -13.38 12.89
N ALA A 37 5.34 -13.25 11.63
CA ALA A 37 4.92 -12.19 10.73
C ALA A 37 4.53 -12.80 9.37
N PHE A 38 3.31 -12.53 8.92
CA PHE A 38 2.79 -12.99 7.65
C PHE A 38 3.17 -12.01 6.54
N LEU A 39 3.94 -12.46 5.58
CA LEU A 39 4.39 -11.64 4.45
C LEU A 39 3.32 -11.52 3.40
N TYR A 40 2.25 -10.82 3.75
CA TYR A 40 1.10 -10.64 2.88
C TYR A 40 0.42 -9.31 3.14
N SER A 41 0.07 -8.59 2.08
CA SER A 41 -0.56 -7.27 2.17
C SER A 41 -2.09 -7.31 2.11
N GLY A 42 -2.69 -8.45 1.79
CA GLY A 42 -4.14 -8.62 1.65
C GLY A 42 -4.87 -8.99 2.94
N SER A 43 -6.07 -9.52 2.79
CA SER A 43 -6.91 -9.99 3.90
C SER A 43 -6.31 -11.22 4.58
N PHE A 44 -6.17 -11.17 5.89
CA PHE A 44 -5.51 -12.22 6.68
C PHE A 44 -6.23 -12.50 7.98
N GLN A 45 -5.90 -13.63 8.58
CA GLN A 45 -6.29 -13.98 9.95
C GLN A 45 -5.11 -14.58 10.72
N THR A 46 -4.92 -14.11 11.95
CA THR A 46 -4.05 -14.73 12.95
C THR A 46 -4.89 -15.10 14.16
N LYS A 47 -4.88 -16.38 14.52
CA LYS A 47 -5.58 -16.93 15.68
C LYS A 47 -4.60 -17.50 16.67
N ILE A 48 -4.77 -17.20 17.95
CA ILE A 48 -4.00 -17.75 19.05
C ILE A 48 -4.97 -18.41 20.01
N GLU A 49 -4.76 -19.69 20.26
CA GLU A 49 -5.53 -20.51 21.19
C GLU A 49 -4.63 -20.93 22.34
N TYR A 50 -5.17 -20.89 23.55
CA TYR A 50 -4.57 -21.47 24.72
C TYR A 50 -5.59 -22.43 25.33
N ASP A 51 -5.25 -23.71 25.39
CA ASP A 51 -6.17 -24.78 25.82
C ASP A 51 -6.04 -25.13 27.32
N GLN A 52 -6.90 -26.01 27.77
CA GLN A 52 -6.88 -26.50 29.15
C GLN A 52 -5.66 -27.35 29.50
N MET A 53 -4.96 -27.85 28.49
CA MET A 53 -3.70 -28.60 28.66
C MET A 53 -2.48 -27.66 28.73
N ARG A 54 -2.69 -26.35 28.78
CA ARG A 54 -1.69 -25.29 28.75
C ARG A 54 -0.83 -25.28 27.49
N GLN A 55 -1.41 -25.69 26.37
CA GLN A 55 -0.76 -25.61 25.08
C GLN A 55 -1.19 -24.34 24.35
N ALA A 56 -0.24 -23.61 23.82
CA ALA A 56 -0.50 -22.47 22.94
C ALA A 56 -0.39 -22.91 21.48
N ARG A 57 -1.38 -22.54 20.67
CA ARG A 57 -1.39 -22.75 19.24
C ARG A 57 -1.60 -21.44 18.51
N MET A 58 -0.72 -21.13 17.55
CA MET A 58 -0.85 -20.02 16.64
C MET A 58 -1.15 -20.52 15.24
N VAL A 59 -2.18 -19.95 14.61
CA VAL A 59 -2.55 -20.19 13.20
C VAL A 59 -2.56 -18.86 12.48
N MET A 60 -1.91 -18.77 11.32
CA MET A 60 -1.78 -17.55 10.55
C MET A 60 -1.92 -17.87 9.06
N GLY A 61 -2.64 -17.04 8.32
CA GLY A 61 -2.83 -17.24 6.89
C GLY A 61 -3.83 -16.28 6.26
N LEU A 62 -4.22 -16.59 5.03
CA LEU A 62 -5.29 -15.90 4.31
C LEU A 62 -6.61 -15.97 5.10
N HIS A 63 -7.41 -14.90 5.03
CA HIS A 63 -8.67 -14.85 5.79
C HIS A 63 -9.67 -15.89 5.28
N PRO A 64 -10.13 -16.86 6.09
CA PRO A 64 -10.90 -17.99 5.62
C PRO A 64 -12.30 -17.64 5.10
N ASP A 65 -12.90 -16.55 5.59
CA ASP A 65 -14.26 -16.15 5.19
C ASP A 65 -14.31 -15.51 3.79
N LEU A 66 -13.19 -14.94 3.34
CA LEU A 66 -13.09 -14.24 2.06
C LEU A 66 -12.34 -15.03 0.98
N PHE A 67 -11.60 -16.06 1.37
CA PHE A 67 -10.73 -16.79 0.47
C PHE A 67 -11.29 -18.19 0.17
N ARG A 68 -11.43 -18.48 -1.12
CA ARG A 68 -11.69 -19.82 -1.66
C ARG A 68 -10.91 -19.97 -2.94
N TRP A 69 -10.20 -21.06 -3.08
CA TRP A 69 -9.43 -21.38 -4.27
C TRP A 69 -9.79 -22.75 -4.80
N GLU A 70 -10.17 -22.83 -6.06
CA GLU A 70 -10.42 -24.10 -6.73
C GLU A 70 -9.11 -24.66 -7.27
N LEU A 71 -8.55 -25.63 -6.54
CA LEU A 71 -7.31 -26.28 -6.94
C LEU A 71 -7.61 -27.43 -7.90
N GLN A 72 -7.24 -27.28 -9.15
CA GLN A 72 -7.41 -28.29 -10.18
C GLN A 72 -6.46 -29.49 -9.97
N PRO A 73 -6.79 -30.71 -10.46
CA PRO A 73 -5.87 -31.84 -10.40
C PRO A 73 -4.50 -31.49 -11.01
N ASN A 74 -3.43 -31.84 -10.31
CA ASN A 74 -2.03 -31.55 -10.63
C ASN A 74 -1.65 -30.06 -10.63
N ALA A 75 -2.52 -29.14 -10.17
CA ALA A 75 -2.17 -27.75 -9.93
C ALA A 75 -1.60 -27.56 -8.53
N THR A 76 -0.82 -26.50 -8.35
CA THR A 76 -0.29 -26.07 -7.06
C THR A 76 -0.85 -24.71 -6.68
N PHE A 77 -0.93 -24.45 -5.38
CA PHE A 77 -1.18 -23.12 -4.82
C PHE A 77 -0.08 -22.80 -3.83
N ASP A 78 0.68 -21.75 -4.12
CA ASP A 78 1.73 -21.28 -3.24
C ASP A 78 1.13 -20.31 -2.22
N THR A 79 1.19 -20.68 -0.96
CA THR A 79 0.71 -19.82 0.14
C THR A 79 1.71 -18.68 0.38
N PRO A 80 1.25 -17.51 0.82
CA PRO A 80 2.16 -16.48 1.31
C PRO A 80 3.02 -16.99 2.47
N GLU A 81 4.23 -16.45 2.58
CA GLU A 81 5.23 -16.88 3.56
C GLU A 81 4.94 -16.33 4.96
N VAL A 82 5.36 -17.08 5.98
CA VAL A 82 5.38 -16.63 7.37
C VAL A 82 6.82 -16.61 7.86
N LEU A 83 7.27 -15.46 8.32
CA LEU A 83 8.52 -15.36 9.08
C LEU A 83 8.25 -15.74 10.53
N PHE A 84 9.05 -16.67 11.05
CA PHE A 84 8.98 -17.10 12.44
C PHE A 84 10.35 -16.97 13.11
N THR A 85 10.36 -16.45 14.34
CA THR A 85 11.59 -16.32 15.12
C THR A 85 11.32 -16.47 16.62
N TYR A 86 12.38 -16.77 17.36
CA TYR A 86 12.37 -16.96 18.81
C TYR A 86 13.44 -16.10 19.46
N SER A 87 13.22 -15.67 20.68
CA SER A 87 14.22 -15.06 21.56
C SER A 87 14.04 -15.57 22.98
N ASP A 88 15.14 -15.84 23.67
CA ASP A 88 15.23 -16.10 25.11
C ASP A 88 15.75 -14.89 25.90
N SER A 89 15.93 -13.78 25.21
CA SER A 89 16.55 -12.56 25.70
C SER A 89 15.63 -11.33 25.46
N GLY A 90 14.33 -11.56 25.54
CA GLY A 90 13.31 -10.52 25.48
C GLY A 90 12.91 -10.03 24.09
N LEU A 91 12.04 -9.03 24.08
CA LEU A 91 11.40 -8.48 22.87
C LEU A 91 12.36 -7.68 21.99
N GLU A 92 13.33 -6.99 22.56
CA GLU A 92 14.33 -6.24 21.80
C GLU A 92 15.12 -7.16 20.86
N THR A 93 15.60 -8.29 21.37
CA THR A 93 16.30 -9.28 20.55
C THR A 93 15.41 -9.85 19.46
N LEU A 94 14.15 -10.15 19.76
CA LEU A 94 13.17 -10.61 18.79
C LEU A 94 12.97 -9.58 17.67
N SER A 95 12.78 -8.33 18.06
CA SER A 95 12.61 -7.19 17.13
C SER A 95 13.81 -7.03 16.20
N HIS A 96 15.01 -7.05 16.74
CA HIS A 96 16.24 -6.97 15.95
C HIS A 96 16.40 -8.13 14.96
N ARG A 97 15.98 -9.35 15.32
CA ARG A 97 15.98 -10.50 14.41
C ARG A 97 15.00 -10.28 13.24
N PHE A 98 13.79 -9.81 13.51
CA PHE A 98 12.85 -9.45 12.45
C PHE A 98 13.39 -8.34 11.55
N GLN A 99 13.88 -7.25 12.12
CA GLN A 99 14.45 -6.13 11.36
C GLN A 99 15.60 -6.56 10.45
N LYS A 100 16.49 -7.42 10.97
CA LYS A 100 17.60 -7.97 10.19
C LYS A 100 17.09 -8.82 9.03
N THR A 101 16.19 -9.76 9.31
CA THR A 101 15.62 -10.66 8.29
C THR A 101 14.87 -9.89 7.21
N ILE A 102 14.02 -8.92 7.59
CA ILE A 102 13.30 -8.08 6.65
C ILE A 102 14.27 -7.29 5.78
N ARG A 103 15.30 -6.69 6.37
CA ARG A 103 16.30 -5.92 5.63
C ARG A 103 17.08 -6.79 4.65
N GLU A 104 17.50 -7.98 5.06
CA GLU A 104 18.38 -8.84 4.27
C GLU A 104 17.66 -9.65 3.20
N HIS A 105 16.38 -10.03 3.43
CA HIS A 105 15.66 -11.00 2.60
C HIS A 105 14.36 -10.47 1.98
N VAL A 106 13.70 -9.49 2.59
CA VAL A 106 12.44 -8.93 2.09
C VAL A 106 12.67 -7.60 1.35
N CYS A 107 13.45 -6.69 1.93
CA CYS A 107 13.80 -5.43 1.27
C CYS A 107 14.64 -5.69 0.02
N ARG A 108 14.33 -4.96 -1.07
CA ARG A 108 15.00 -5.09 -2.36
C ARG A 108 15.62 -3.77 -2.81
N GLY A 109 16.48 -3.84 -3.83
CA GLY A 109 17.07 -2.70 -4.48
C GLY A 109 18.12 -1.97 -3.64
N LYS A 110 18.51 -0.78 -4.12
CA LYS A 110 19.61 0.01 -3.54
C LYS A 110 19.35 0.43 -2.09
N TYR A 111 18.08 0.62 -1.71
CA TYR A 111 17.70 1.08 -0.37
C TYR A 111 17.74 -0.02 0.71
N GLN A 112 18.07 -1.25 0.37
CA GLN A 112 18.26 -2.32 1.34
C GLN A 112 19.37 -2.00 2.36
N LYS A 113 20.44 -1.32 1.90
CA LYS A 113 21.68 -1.08 2.69
C LYS A 113 21.99 0.39 2.96
N ILE A 114 21.24 1.32 2.42
CA ILE A 114 21.46 2.75 2.60
C ILE A 114 20.37 3.36 3.48
N GLU A 115 20.73 4.45 4.15
CA GLU A 115 19.81 5.21 4.98
C GLU A 115 18.63 5.76 4.15
N ARG A 116 17.47 5.80 4.77
CA ARG A 116 16.30 6.46 4.19
C ARG A 116 16.46 7.97 4.32
N PRO A 117 16.13 8.73 3.26
CA PRO A 117 16.17 10.18 3.32
C PRO A 117 15.15 10.73 4.33
N VAL A 118 15.50 11.80 5.00
CA VAL A 118 14.53 12.62 5.73
C VAL A 118 13.69 13.34 4.69
N LEU A 119 12.37 13.13 4.72
CA LEU A 119 11.47 13.71 3.73
C LEU A 119 10.45 14.67 4.34
N ILE A 120 10.02 15.65 3.55
CA ILE A 120 8.85 16.47 3.79
C ILE A 120 7.81 16.21 2.69
N ASN A 121 6.54 16.22 3.08
CA ASN A 121 5.40 16.08 2.19
C ASN A 121 4.55 17.34 2.28
N ASN A 122 4.02 17.84 1.16
CA ASN A 122 3.29 19.11 1.12
C ASN A 122 1.82 19.00 1.56
N TRP A 123 1.24 17.80 1.73
CA TRP A 123 -0.19 17.65 1.91
C TRP A 123 -0.77 18.55 3.00
N GLU A 124 -0.29 18.44 4.23
CA GLU A 124 -0.80 19.22 5.35
C GLU A 124 -0.58 20.73 5.24
N ALA A 125 0.37 21.15 4.38
CA ALA A 125 0.67 22.56 4.18
C ALA A 125 -0.21 23.23 3.12
N THR A 126 -0.71 22.45 2.15
CA THR A 126 -1.36 23.02 0.96
C THR A 126 -2.66 22.36 0.56
N TYR A 127 -2.86 21.08 0.93
CA TYR A 127 -3.90 20.23 0.35
C TYR A 127 -3.89 20.35 -1.18
N PHE A 128 -5.05 20.59 -1.81
CA PHE A 128 -5.16 20.75 -3.26
C PHE A 128 -4.78 22.17 -3.77
N ASP A 129 -4.69 23.16 -2.87
CA ASP A 129 -4.37 24.56 -3.23
C ASP A 129 -2.87 24.80 -3.31
N PHE A 130 -2.25 24.28 -4.38
CA PHE A 130 -0.84 24.54 -4.66
C PHE A 130 -0.58 24.82 -6.14
N ASN A 131 0.58 25.42 -6.38
CA ASN A 131 1.21 25.57 -7.67
C ASN A 131 2.72 25.37 -7.50
N GLU A 132 3.44 25.40 -8.61
CA GLU A 132 4.90 25.24 -8.62
C GLU A 132 5.60 26.18 -7.62
N GLU A 133 5.18 27.47 -7.54
CA GLU A 133 5.80 28.45 -6.66
C GLU A 133 5.65 28.10 -5.18
N LYS A 134 4.44 27.70 -4.76
CA LYS A 134 4.19 27.27 -3.37
C LYS A 134 5.03 26.07 -2.99
N ILE A 135 5.13 25.07 -3.89
CA ILE A 135 5.94 23.86 -3.65
C ILE A 135 7.41 24.20 -3.54
N LEU A 136 7.92 25.10 -4.40
CA LEU A 136 9.33 25.52 -4.34
C LEU A 136 9.66 26.28 -3.05
N LYS A 137 8.77 27.12 -2.54
CA LYS A 137 8.96 27.78 -1.23
C LYS A 137 9.10 26.77 -0.10
N ILE A 138 8.29 25.71 -0.10
CA ILE A 138 8.41 24.62 0.88
C ILE A 138 9.77 23.92 0.72
N ALA A 139 10.18 23.63 -0.52
CA ALA A 139 11.45 22.97 -0.79
C ALA A 139 12.65 23.82 -0.34
N GLU A 140 12.65 25.13 -0.60
CA GLU A 140 13.71 26.06 -0.20
C GLU A 140 13.89 26.09 1.33
N GLU A 141 12.79 26.20 2.08
CA GLU A 141 12.84 26.19 3.54
C GLU A 141 13.27 24.81 4.09
N ALA A 142 12.77 23.73 3.50
CA ALA A 142 13.13 22.37 3.88
C ALA A 142 14.63 22.09 3.63
N ALA A 143 15.14 22.48 2.47
CA ALA A 143 16.56 22.34 2.13
C ALA A 143 17.47 23.10 3.13
N ARG A 144 17.06 24.33 3.54
CA ARG A 144 17.80 25.11 4.54
C ARG A 144 17.84 24.41 5.91
N LEU A 145 16.84 23.61 6.23
CA LEU A 145 16.76 22.82 7.47
C LEU A 145 17.44 21.45 7.37
N GLY A 146 18.01 21.10 6.22
CA GLY A 146 18.71 19.83 6.01
C GLY A 146 17.79 18.65 5.67
N VAL A 147 16.57 18.90 5.17
CA VAL A 147 15.68 17.84 4.68
C VAL A 147 16.18 17.35 3.32
N ASP A 148 16.21 16.02 3.14
CA ASP A 148 16.83 15.39 1.96
C ASP A 148 15.88 15.24 0.77
N MET A 149 14.56 15.25 0.98
CA MET A 149 13.58 14.91 -0.05
C MET A 149 12.28 15.71 0.12
N LEU A 150 11.74 16.21 -1.00
CA LEU A 150 10.38 16.71 -1.11
C LEU A 150 9.50 15.65 -1.76
N VAL A 151 8.34 15.36 -1.18
CA VAL A 151 7.31 14.47 -1.76
C VAL A 151 6.11 15.32 -2.17
N LEU A 152 5.82 15.36 -3.46
CA LEU A 152 4.62 16.00 -4.02
C LEU A 152 3.43 15.06 -3.83
N ASP A 153 2.49 15.47 -3.00
CA ASP A 153 1.29 14.70 -2.64
C ASP A 153 0.14 14.89 -3.64
N ASP A 154 -1.06 14.45 -3.27
CA ASP A 154 -2.29 14.46 -4.09
C ASP A 154 -2.56 15.82 -4.75
N GLY A 155 -3.19 15.80 -5.94
CA GLY A 155 -3.63 17.01 -6.66
C GLY A 155 -2.69 17.49 -7.76
N TRP A 156 -1.60 16.79 -8.09
CA TRP A 156 -0.65 17.17 -9.14
C TRP A 156 -1.10 16.78 -10.56
N PHE A 157 -2.16 15.96 -10.69
CA PHE A 157 -2.59 15.30 -11.92
C PHE A 157 -4.03 15.66 -12.31
N GLY A 158 -4.37 15.45 -13.58
CA GLY A 158 -5.72 15.58 -14.13
C GLY A 158 -6.43 16.87 -13.69
N LYS A 159 -7.71 16.74 -13.38
CA LYS A 159 -8.55 17.78 -12.77
C LYS A 159 -8.77 17.50 -11.28
N ARG A 160 -7.71 17.15 -10.57
CA ARG A 160 -7.73 16.77 -9.17
C ARG A 160 -7.61 17.99 -8.27
N ASP A 161 -8.73 18.68 -8.03
CA ASP A 161 -8.82 19.87 -7.18
C ASP A 161 -9.61 19.64 -5.89
N ASP A 162 -10.15 18.43 -5.72
CA ASP A 162 -10.89 17.97 -4.55
C ASP A 162 -10.86 16.44 -4.43
N ASP A 163 -11.46 15.89 -3.37
CA ASP A 163 -11.55 14.45 -3.11
C ASP A 163 -12.51 13.70 -4.06
N CYS A 164 -13.29 14.39 -4.87
CA CYS A 164 -14.40 13.81 -5.64
C CYS A 164 -14.06 13.59 -7.11
N SER A 165 -12.96 14.18 -7.60
CA SER A 165 -12.65 14.25 -9.02
C SER A 165 -11.24 13.77 -9.37
N GLY A 166 -11.01 13.42 -10.63
CA GLY A 166 -9.72 13.24 -11.28
C GLY A 166 -8.91 12.00 -10.89
N LEU A 167 -9.30 11.23 -9.88
CA LEU A 167 -8.54 10.05 -9.48
C LEU A 167 -8.63 8.97 -10.57
N GLY A 168 -7.48 8.49 -11.02
CA GLY A 168 -7.33 7.61 -12.19
C GLY A 168 -6.70 8.31 -13.40
N ASP A 169 -6.76 9.64 -13.46
CA ASP A 169 -6.25 10.45 -14.57
C ASP A 169 -4.78 10.82 -14.36
N TRP A 170 -3.89 9.85 -14.48
CA TRP A 170 -2.46 9.98 -14.16
C TRP A 170 -1.69 10.74 -15.26
N PHE A 171 -2.01 12.03 -15.44
CA PHE A 171 -1.27 12.96 -16.29
C PHE A 171 -1.11 14.31 -15.58
N VAL A 172 0.04 14.97 -15.82
CA VAL A 172 0.42 16.18 -15.10
C VAL A 172 -0.60 17.31 -15.32
N ASN A 173 -1.01 17.97 -14.24
CA ASN A 173 -1.80 19.19 -14.31
C ASN A 173 -0.91 20.38 -14.61
N GLU A 174 -0.84 20.78 -15.88
CA GLU A 174 0.01 21.90 -16.35
C GLU A 174 -0.47 23.28 -15.88
N GLN A 175 -1.69 23.41 -15.37
CA GLN A 175 -2.17 24.66 -14.79
C GLN A 175 -1.52 24.90 -13.42
N LYS A 176 -1.34 23.84 -12.64
CA LYS A 176 -0.62 23.88 -11.34
C LYS A 176 0.90 23.87 -11.54
N LEU A 177 1.38 23.05 -12.46
CA LEU A 177 2.81 22.86 -12.76
C LEU A 177 3.13 23.40 -14.16
N LYS A 178 3.16 24.72 -14.31
CA LYS A 178 3.28 25.42 -15.61
C LYS A 178 4.51 25.04 -16.45
N GLY A 179 5.59 24.61 -15.79
CA GLY A 179 6.79 24.14 -16.47
C GLY A 179 6.82 22.62 -16.68
N GLY A 180 5.74 21.93 -16.31
CA GLY A 180 5.69 20.47 -16.24
C GLY A 180 6.43 19.90 -15.02
N LEU A 181 6.20 18.62 -14.75
CA LEU A 181 6.79 17.92 -13.60
C LEU A 181 8.33 17.93 -13.65
N GLY A 182 8.91 17.73 -14.84
CA GLY A 182 10.37 17.71 -15.03
C GLY A 182 11.05 19.03 -14.58
N THR A 183 10.43 20.17 -14.86
CA THR A 183 10.95 21.48 -14.45
C THR A 183 10.92 21.63 -12.91
N LEU A 184 9.83 21.26 -12.26
CA LEU A 184 9.74 21.26 -10.80
C LEU A 184 10.81 20.38 -10.18
N VAL A 185 10.96 19.14 -10.67
CA VAL A 185 11.97 18.19 -10.20
C VAL A 185 13.38 18.77 -10.33
N GLN A 186 13.72 19.37 -11.47
CA GLN A 186 15.03 20.00 -11.67
C GLN A 186 15.29 21.13 -10.67
N LYS A 187 14.30 21.98 -10.38
CA LYS A 187 14.43 23.06 -9.41
C LYS A 187 14.64 22.54 -7.98
N VAL A 188 13.89 21.51 -7.59
CA VAL A 188 14.07 20.85 -6.28
C VAL A 188 15.45 20.21 -6.18
N LYS A 189 15.92 19.55 -7.23
CA LYS A 189 17.28 18.99 -7.28
C LYS A 189 18.37 20.05 -7.21
N ALA A 190 18.17 21.23 -7.79
CA ALA A 190 19.12 22.33 -7.68
C ALA A 190 19.30 22.83 -6.22
N LEU A 191 18.34 22.59 -5.34
CA LEU A 191 18.43 22.81 -3.90
C LEU A 191 19.18 21.70 -3.14
N GLY A 192 19.67 20.66 -3.84
CA GLY A 192 20.34 19.51 -3.25
C GLY A 192 19.38 18.43 -2.73
N MET A 193 18.08 18.57 -2.95
CA MET A 193 17.05 17.62 -2.49
C MET A 193 16.73 16.57 -3.56
N ARG A 194 16.25 15.42 -3.10
CA ARG A 194 15.60 14.39 -3.93
C ARG A 194 14.12 14.73 -4.10
N PHE A 195 13.47 14.06 -5.07
CA PHE A 195 12.06 14.25 -5.33
C PHE A 195 11.29 12.93 -5.23
N GLY A 196 10.12 12.97 -4.60
CA GLY A 196 9.15 11.89 -4.54
C GLY A 196 7.78 12.33 -5.01
N ILE A 197 6.92 11.39 -5.34
CA ILE A 197 5.57 11.64 -5.87
C ILE A 197 4.56 10.66 -5.28
N TRP A 198 3.33 11.14 -5.12
CA TRP A 198 2.19 10.39 -4.61
C TRP A 198 1.35 9.78 -5.73
N PHE A 199 0.84 8.57 -5.50
CA PHE A 199 -0.18 7.92 -6.30
C PHE A 199 -1.19 7.20 -5.39
N GLU A 200 -2.45 7.11 -5.82
CA GLU A 200 -3.48 6.23 -5.27
C GLU A 200 -4.12 5.41 -6.42
N PRO A 201 -3.37 4.48 -7.02
CA PRO A 201 -3.74 3.91 -8.31
C PRO A 201 -4.78 2.79 -8.24
N GLU A 202 -5.11 2.31 -7.05
CA GLU A 202 -6.15 1.30 -6.85
C GLU A 202 -7.56 1.87 -6.92
N MET A 203 -7.69 3.20 -6.93
CA MET A 203 -8.95 3.92 -6.85
C MET A 203 -9.23 4.72 -8.12
N VAL A 204 -10.51 5.01 -8.33
CA VAL A 204 -10.98 5.86 -9.44
C VAL A 204 -12.12 6.75 -8.97
N SER A 205 -12.14 8.01 -9.43
CA SER A 205 -13.27 8.91 -9.26
C SER A 205 -14.29 8.70 -10.39
N GLU A 206 -15.58 8.76 -10.09
CA GLU A 206 -16.61 8.75 -11.14
C GLU A 206 -16.48 9.97 -12.04
N ASP A 207 -16.02 11.10 -11.50
CA ASP A 207 -15.62 12.28 -12.28
C ASP A 207 -14.12 12.21 -12.63
N SER A 208 -13.78 11.28 -13.50
CA SER A 208 -12.47 11.14 -14.14
C SER A 208 -12.65 10.75 -15.60
N ASP A 209 -11.67 11.03 -16.44
CA ASP A 209 -11.66 10.60 -17.84
C ASP A 209 -11.53 9.08 -17.94
N LEU A 210 -10.78 8.48 -17.03
CA LEU A 210 -10.65 7.03 -16.91
C LEU A 210 -12.02 6.37 -16.72
N TYR A 211 -12.79 6.80 -15.72
CA TYR A 211 -14.09 6.19 -15.44
C TYR A 211 -15.11 6.44 -16.55
N ARG A 212 -15.09 7.61 -17.17
CA ARG A 212 -15.96 7.90 -18.33
C ARG A 212 -15.69 6.99 -19.52
N THR A 213 -14.42 6.58 -19.70
CA THR A 213 -14.00 5.71 -20.80
C THR A 213 -14.19 4.23 -20.46
N HIS A 214 -13.92 3.85 -19.22
CA HIS A 214 -13.90 2.46 -18.74
C HIS A 214 -14.65 2.30 -17.40
N PRO A 215 -15.96 2.57 -17.34
CA PRO A 215 -16.73 2.38 -16.11
C PRO A 215 -16.76 0.90 -15.64
N GLU A 216 -16.59 -0.05 -16.56
CA GLU A 216 -16.54 -1.49 -16.30
C GLU A 216 -15.27 -1.94 -15.57
N TRP A 217 -14.23 -1.09 -15.49
CA TRP A 217 -13.00 -1.38 -14.75
C TRP A 217 -13.15 -1.18 -13.24
N ALA A 218 -14.19 -0.48 -12.81
CA ALA A 218 -14.49 -0.38 -11.39
C ALA A 218 -15.17 -1.64 -10.87
N ILE A 219 -14.77 -2.12 -9.70
CA ILE A 219 -15.41 -3.24 -9.03
C ILE A 219 -16.86 -2.87 -8.71
N GLN A 220 -17.78 -3.67 -9.27
CA GLN A 220 -19.21 -3.48 -9.09
C GLN A 220 -19.96 -4.81 -9.15
N ILE A 221 -20.71 -5.12 -8.10
CA ILE A 221 -21.61 -6.28 -8.10
C ILE A 221 -22.81 -6.00 -9.01
N PRO A 222 -23.10 -6.87 -10.00
CA PRO A 222 -24.24 -6.69 -10.91
C PRO A 222 -25.57 -6.44 -10.17
N GLY A 223 -26.29 -5.42 -10.61
CA GLY A 223 -27.59 -5.04 -10.03
C GLY A 223 -27.50 -4.26 -8.71
N ARG A 224 -26.30 -3.92 -8.23
CA ARG A 224 -26.09 -3.07 -7.06
C ARG A 224 -25.39 -1.77 -7.47
N LYS A 225 -25.67 -0.69 -6.74
CA LYS A 225 -24.85 0.51 -6.84
C LYS A 225 -23.47 0.22 -6.29
N PRO A 226 -22.39 0.68 -6.95
CA PRO A 226 -21.03 0.51 -6.43
C PRO A 226 -20.91 1.19 -5.07
N MET A 227 -20.21 0.54 -4.14
CA MET A 227 -19.97 1.11 -2.83
C MET A 227 -18.85 2.13 -2.92
N ARG A 228 -19.16 3.36 -2.57
CA ARG A 228 -18.16 4.42 -2.46
C ARG A 228 -17.52 4.41 -1.08
N GLY A 229 -16.22 4.58 -1.03
CA GLY A 229 -15.49 4.90 0.17
C GLY A 229 -14.69 6.18 -0.09
N ARG A 230 -14.83 7.21 0.75
CA ARG A 230 -14.16 8.51 0.56
C ARG A 230 -14.37 9.11 -0.86
N TYR A 231 -15.59 9.01 -1.39
CA TYR A 231 -15.98 9.45 -2.74
C TYR A 231 -15.27 8.71 -3.90
N GLN A 232 -14.66 7.57 -3.63
CA GLN A 232 -13.89 6.81 -4.59
C GLN A 232 -14.52 5.45 -4.85
N LEU A 233 -14.34 4.93 -6.07
CA LEU A 233 -14.57 3.55 -6.44
C LEU A 233 -13.23 2.79 -6.46
N LEU A 234 -13.31 1.48 -6.49
CA LEU A 234 -12.16 0.59 -6.54
C LEU A 234 -11.99 0.04 -7.94
N LEU A 235 -10.79 0.09 -8.50
CA LEU A 235 -10.45 -0.58 -9.76
C LEU A 235 -10.27 -2.07 -9.54
N ASP A 236 -10.63 -2.88 -10.53
CA ASP A 236 -10.40 -4.31 -10.53
C ASP A 236 -8.96 -4.64 -10.93
N LEU A 237 -8.06 -4.67 -9.97
CA LEU A 237 -6.65 -5.01 -10.21
C LEU A 237 -6.43 -6.48 -10.61
N SER A 238 -7.45 -7.32 -10.57
CA SER A 238 -7.37 -8.66 -11.17
C SER A 238 -7.53 -8.64 -12.70
N ASN A 239 -7.93 -7.49 -13.26
CA ASN A 239 -8.08 -7.28 -14.70
C ASN A 239 -6.73 -6.87 -15.33
N PRO A 240 -6.19 -7.67 -16.29
CA PRO A 240 -4.94 -7.32 -16.97
C PRO A 240 -4.97 -5.96 -17.69
N ASP A 241 -6.10 -5.55 -18.28
CA ASP A 241 -6.21 -4.26 -18.97
C ASP A 241 -6.05 -3.08 -17.99
N VAL A 242 -6.57 -3.23 -16.76
CA VAL A 242 -6.37 -2.25 -15.68
C VAL A 242 -4.91 -2.22 -15.24
N GLN A 243 -4.29 -3.39 -15.08
CA GLN A 243 -2.86 -3.49 -14.71
C GLN A 243 -1.98 -2.82 -15.78
N ASP A 244 -2.21 -3.11 -17.06
CA ASP A 244 -1.45 -2.54 -18.16
C ASP A 244 -1.59 -1.02 -18.23
N TYR A 245 -2.82 -0.51 -18.11
CA TYR A 245 -3.07 0.93 -18.06
C TYR A 245 -2.31 1.61 -16.92
N LEU A 246 -2.42 1.09 -15.70
CA LEU A 246 -1.74 1.66 -14.53
C LEU A 246 -0.22 1.58 -14.68
N TYR A 247 0.29 0.46 -15.17
CA TYR A 247 1.72 0.28 -15.41
C TYR A 247 2.26 1.30 -16.42
N GLU A 248 1.58 1.49 -17.55
CA GLU A 248 1.97 2.47 -18.55
C GLU A 248 1.94 3.89 -18.00
N ARG A 249 0.82 4.32 -17.41
CA ARG A 249 0.67 5.68 -16.88
C ARG A 249 1.65 6.02 -15.78
N ILE A 250 1.83 5.13 -14.82
CA ILE A 250 2.79 5.34 -13.73
C ILE A 250 4.22 5.33 -14.27
N SER A 251 4.54 4.41 -15.19
CA SER A 251 5.87 4.36 -15.82
C SER A 251 6.18 5.62 -16.60
N ASP A 252 5.21 6.16 -17.37
CA ASP A 252 5.37 7.41 -18.10
C ASP A 252 5.74 8.57 -17.17
N ILE A 253 5.04 8.70 -16.05
CA ILE A 253 5.34 9.73 -15.04
C ILE A 253 6.72 9.51 -14.42
N LEU A 254 7.04 8.28 -13.97
CA LEU A 254 8.32 7.99 -13.33
C LEU A 254 9.52 8.15 -14.27
N ASN A 255 9.33 7.92 -15.58
CA ASN A 255 10.36 8.11 -16.59
C ASN A 255 10.47 9.57 -17.08
N SER A 256 9.47 10.41 -16.84
CA SER A 256 9.45 11.81 -17.29
C SER A 256 10.43 12.72 -16.52
N ALA A 257 10.82 12.32 -15.31
CA ALA A 257 11.68 13.10 -14.41
C ALA A 257 12.47 12.20 -13.46
N ASP A 258 13.49 12.76 -12.79
CA ASP A 258 14.31 12.05 -11.80
C ASP A 258 13.55 11.92 -10.46
N ILE A 259 12.61 11.00 -10.41
CA ILE A 259 11.80 10.66 -9.25
C ILE A 259 12.44 9.46 -8.54
N SER A 260 12.73 9.60 -7.25
CA SER A 260 13.43 8.56 -6.48
C SER A 260 12.59 7.91 -5.38
N TYR A 261 11.34 8.35 -5.20
CA TYR A 261 10.42 7.84 -4.18
C TYR A 261 8.98 7.90 -4.68
N VAL A 262 8.22 6.87 -4.40
CA VAL A 262 6.76 6.80 -4.62
C VAL A 262 6.06 6.60 -3.29
N LYS A 263 5.12 7.49 -2.96
CA LYS A 263 4.12 7.26 -1.94
C LYS A 263 2.91 6.59 -2.62
N TRP A 264 2.75 5.29 -2.40
CA TRP A 264 1.60 4.54 -2.86
C TRP A 264 0.55 4.54 -1.76
N ASP A 265 -0.55 5.22 -1.98
CA ASP A 265 -1.61 5.42 -0.99
C ASP A 265 -2.81 4.52 -1.29
N MET A 266 -3.61 4.23 -0.24
CA MET A 266 -4.86 3.49 -0.33
C MET A 266 -5.82 3.99 0.76
N ASN A 267 -6.70 4.91 0.42
CA ASN A 267 -7.52 5.62 1.41
C ASN A 267 -8.91 5.01 1.64
N ARG A 268 -9.19 3.84 1.09
CA ARG A 268 -10.42 3.11 1.37
C ARG A 268 -10.17 1.61 1.46
N SER A 269 -11.03 0.93 2.22
CA SER A 269 -11.05 -0.53 2.26
C SER A 269 -11.77 -1.11 1.04
N ILE A 270 -11.42 -2.34 0.67
CA ILE A 270 -12.15 -3.12 -0.33
C ILE A 270 -13.42 -3.66 0.33
N SER A 271 -14.56 -3.41 -0.28
CA SER A 271 -15.87 -3.80 0.28
C SER A 271 -16.66 -4.73 -0.62
N ASP A 272 -16.67 -4.49 -1.93
CA ASP A 272 -17.42 -5.26 -2.90
C ASP A 272 -16.49 -6.21 -3.66
N TRP A 273 -16.41 -7.47 -3.19
CA TRP A 273 -15.59 -8.48 -3.83
C TRP A 273 -16.33 -9.11 -5.01
N TYR A 274 -16.11 -8.55 -6.20
CA TYR A 274 -16.66 -9.08 -7.45
C TYR A 274 -15.78 -8.69 -8.63
N THR A 275 -15.57 -9.63 -9.54
CA THR A 275 -14.98 -9.38 -10.87
C THR A 275 -15.79 -10.07 -11.95
N ALA A 276 -16.00 -9.40 -13.08
CA ALA A 276 -16.63 -9.99 -14.24
C ALA A 276 -15.77 -11.06 -14.94
N LEU A 277 -14.49 -11.13 -14.60
CA LEU A 277 -13.51 -12.05 -15.22
C LEU A 277 -13.57 -13.46 -14.64
N LEU A 278 -14.20 -13.64 -13.48
CA LEU A 278 -14.32 -14.95 -12.84
C LEU A 278 -15.76 -15.45 -12.81
N PRO A 279 -15.99 -16.74 -13.06
CA PRO A 279 -17.33 -17.34 -12.89
C PRO A 279 -17.73 -17.32 -11.40
N ALA A 280 -19.04 -17.48 -11.14
CA ALA A 280 -19.61 -17.36 -9.80
C ALA A 280 -18.96 -18.28 -8.75
N ASN A 281 -18.57 -19.49 -9.12
CA ASN A 281 -17.91 -20.45 -8.22
C ASN A 281 -16.47 -20.08 -7.87
N ARG A 282 -15.85 -19.17 -8.62
CA ARG A 282 -14.45 -18.73 -8.42
C ARG A 282 -14.31 -17.30 -7.88
N GLN A 283 -15.40 -16.61 -7.58
CA GLN A 283 -15.34 -15.25 -7.02
C GLN A 283 -14.55 -15.15 -5.72
N GLY A 284 -14.48 -16.23 -4.93
CA GLY A 284 -13.66 -16.31 -3.73
C GLY A 284 -12.13 -16.28 -3.96
N GLU A 285 -11.67 -16.35 -5.22
CA GLU A 285 -10.27 -16.18 -5.57
C GLU A 285 -9.86 -14.69 -5.65
N LEU A 286 -10.83 -13.79 -5.89
CA LEU A 286 -10.57 -12.37 -6.12
C LEU A 286 -9.76 -11.70 -4.99
N PRO A 287 -10.03 -11.93 -3.70
CA PRO A 287 -9.26 -11.29 -2.63
C PRO A 287 -7.76 -11.57 -2.68
N HIS A 288 -7.37 -12.71 -3.24
CA HIS A 288 -5.96 -13.07 -3.42
C HIS A 288 -5.41 -12.64 -4.79
N ARG A 289 -6.24 -12.67 -5.83
CA ARG A 289 -5.84 -12.22 -7.17
C ARG A 289 -5.64 -10.73 -7.27
N TYR A 290 -6.27 -9.98 -6.38
CA TYR A 290 -6.16 -8.52 -6.30
C TYR A 290 -4.79 -8.07 -5.79
N VAL A 291 -4.14 -8.84 -4.90
CA VAL A 291 -2.82 -8.60 -4.30
C VAL A 291 -1.72 -9.13 -5.19
#